data_f0ba6fe75d58741ecc3afb1bfcef0585
#
_entry.id   f0ba6fe75d58741ecc3afb1bfcef0585
#
_cell.length_a   1.000
_cell.length_b   1.000
_cell.length_c   1.000
_cell.angle_alpha   90.00
_cell.angle_beta   90.00
_cell.angle_gamma   90.00
#
_symmetry.space_group_name_H-M   'P 1'
#
loop_
_entity.id
_entity.type
_entity.pdbx_description
1 polymer ?
#
loop_
_entity_poly.entity_id
_entity_poly.type
_entity_poly.pdbx_seq_one_letter_code
_entity_poly.pdbx_strand_id
1 'polypeptide(L)'
;MALMNFLKPKNKLEEGGRCSVPVMQDEGEPEQKCPNCHREIPLSRLMADNMVCGCGYHFRMRAGQRIKLIADEGSFVEMYKDVRADNPLGFPGYDEKLDAVRAASSQTEAVICGTVRIGGCHCCIFVMDAYFMMGSMGSAVGEKLTRLFEYAAWKHLAVVGFTVSGGARMQEGLLSLMQMARVSAAVKRHSDAGLLYITVLTDPTTGGVTASFAMDGDIILAEPGAIVGFAGARVIEQTTKKALPDGFQKAEFVLEHGFVDAIAARNKQKKLLTELLKMHE
;
A
#
# COMPACT_ATOMS: atom_id res chain seq x y z
N MET A 1 -22.33 -9.85 51.47
CA MET A 1 -23.04 -9.14 50.40
C MET A 1 -22.58 -7.68 50.21
N ALA A 2 -21.30 -7.37 50.19
CA ALA A 2 -20.82 -5.98 50.07
C ALA A 2 -19.79 -5.74 48.97
N LEU A 3 -19.53 -6.72 48.11
CA LEU A 3 -18.48 -6.62 47.06
C LEU A 3 -19.02 -6.43 45.60
N MET A 4 -20.33 -6.36 45.40
CA MET A 4 -20.90 -6.27 44.03
C MET A 4 -21.29 -4.86 43.59
N ASN A 5 -21.10 -3.83 44.41
CA ASN A 5 -21.49 -2.45 44.03
C ASN A 5 -20.36 -1.60 43.41
N PHE A 6 -19.16 -2.17 43.19
CA PHE A 6 -18.03 -1.42 42.64
C PHE A 6 -17.96 -1.40 41.11
N LEU A 7 -18.81 -2.16 40.41
CA LEU A 7 -18.74 -2.37 38.96
C LEU A 7 -19.92 -1.80 38.14
N LYS A 8 -20.84 -1.06 38.77
CA LYS A 8 -21.86 -0.35 38.00
C LYS A 8 -21.37 1.07 37.69
N PRO A 9 -21.20 1.43 36.39
CA PRO A 9 -20.95 2.83 36.05
C PRO A 9 -22.12 3.67 36.53
N LYS A 10 -21.86 4.72 37.31
CA LYS A 10 -22.89 5.66 37.79
C LYS A 10 -23.55 6.32 36.58
N ASN A 11 -24.82 6.08 36.36
CA ASN A 11 -25.60 6.73 35.31
C ASN A 11 -25.90 8.17 35.74
N LYS A 12 -25.17 9.13 35.15
CA LYS A 12 -25.33 10.56 35.41
C LYS A 12 -26.74 11.13 35.10
N LEU A 13 -27.58 10.38 34.42
CA LEU A 13 -28.96 10.74 34.10
C LEU A 13 -29.92 10.59 35.30
N GLU A 14 -29.53 9.79 36.33
CA GLU A 14 -30.34 9.56 37.51
C GLU A 14 -30.13 10.63 38.61
N GLU A 15 -29.10 11.49 38.51
CA GLU A 15 -28.76 12.50 39.51
C GLU A 15 -29.29 13.92 39.17
N GLY A 16 -30.24 14.10 38.24
CA GLY A 16 -30.88 15.38 37.95
C GLY A 16 -29.95 16.52 37.51
N GLY A 17 -28.72 16.20 37.09
CA GLY A 17 -27.77 17.18 36.57
C GLY A 17 -28.20 17.69 35.21
N ARG A 18 -28.31 19.02 35.02
CA ARG A 18 -28.48 19.64 33.70
C ARG A 18 -27.39 19.09 32.77
N CYS A 19 -27.83 18.43 31.70
CA CYS A 19 -26.98 18.03 30.62
C CYS A 19 -26.36 19.29 30.00
N SER A 20 -25.16 19.68 30.43
CA SER A 20 -24.36 20.63 29.66
C SER A 20 -23.97 19.92 28.38
N VAL A 21 -24.57 20.33 27.27
CA VAL A 21 -24.08 19.95 25.93
C VAL A 21 -22.59 20.26 25.94
N PRO A 22 -21.71 19.28 25.68
CA PRO A 22 -20.30 19.60 25.54
C PRO A 22 -20.20 20.66 24.44
N VAL A 23 -19.68 21.85 24.80
CA VAL A 23 -19.24 22.79 23.80
C VAL A 23 -18.22 22.00 22.99
N MET A 24 -18.51 21.70 21.73
CA MET A 24 -17.53 21.17 20.78
C MET A 24 -16.41 22.21 20.81
N GLN A 25 -15.33 21.89 21.52
CA GLN A 25 -14.09 22.60 21.33
C GLN A 25 -13.80 22.43 19.84
N ASP A 26 -13.57 23.54 19.19
CA ASP A 26 -13.12 23.60 17.80
C ASP A 26 -11.78 22.85 17.78
N GLU A 27 -11.86 21.51 17.59
CA GLU A 27 -10.66 20.67 17.40
C GLU A 27 -10.11 21.16 16.08
N GLY A 28 -9.06 21.97 16.15
CA GLY A 28 -8.37 22.51 14.99
C GLY A 28 -8.10 21.40 13.96
N GLU A 29 -7.90 21.78 12.72
CA GLU A 29 -7.65 20.83 11.65
C GLU A 29 -6.58 19.78 12.05
N PRO A 30 -6.79 18.47 11.80
CA PRO A 30 -5.82 17.43 12.14
C PRO A 30 -4.46 17.72 11.48
N GLU A 31 -3.41 17.71 12.29
CA GLU A 31 -2.05 17.94 11.82
C GLU A 31 -1.23 16.65 11.84
N GLN A 32 -0.27 16.54 10.92
CA GLN A 32 0.66 15.43 10.89
C GLN A 32 2.09 15.92 11.02
N LYS A 33 2.83 15.36 12.00
CA LYS A 33 4.24 15.68 12.22
C LYS A 33 5.11 14.93 11.22
N CYS A 34 5.99 15.66 10.54
CA CYS A 34 6.94 15.06 9.59
C CYS A 34 8.06 14.34 10.34
N PRO A 35 8.33 13.04 10.08
CA PRO A 35 9.40 12.32 10.73
C PRO A 35 10.80 12.85 10.40
N ASN A 36 10.96 13.49 9.23
CA ASN A 36 12.25 13.96 8.76
C ASN A 36 12.60 15.38 9.28
N CYS A 37 11.68 16.35 9.15
CA CYS A 37 11.94 17.73 9.53
C CYS A 37 11.19 18.20 10.77
N HIS A 38 10.39 17.31 11.39
CA HIS A 38 9.61 17.51 12.62
C HIS A 38 8.55 18.63 12.57
N ARG A 39 8.31 19.24 11.41
CA ARG A 39 7.24 20.23 11.23
C ARG A 39 5.87 19.56 11.34
N GLU A 40 4.95 20.23 12.01
CA GLU A 40 3.52 19.90 12.02
C GLU A 40 2.88 20.54 10.79
N ILE A 41 2.09 19.76 10.06
CA ILE A 41 1.53 20.13 8.77
C ILE A 41 0.05 19.78 8.77
N PRO A 42 -0.84 20.72 8.50
CA PRO A 42 -2.26 20.45 8.35
C PRO A 42 -2.52 19.38 7.29
N LEU A 43 -3.45 18.46 7.59
CA LEU A 43 -3.73 17.32 6.71
C LEU A 43 -4.26 17.77 5.34
N SER A 44 -5.06 18.85 5.29
CA SER A 44 -5.54 19.44 4.03
C SER A 44 -4.38 19.86 3.12
N ARG A 45 -3.35 20.49 3.70
CA ARG A 45 -2.15 20.88 2.96
C ARG A 45 -1.36 19.67 2.48
N LEU A 46 -1.17 18.65 3.33
CA LEU A 46 -0.52 17.42 2.89
C LEU A 46 -1.28 16.74 1.75
N MET A 47 -2.61 16.73 1.81
CA MET A 47 -3.44 16.19 0.73
C MET A 47 -3.27 16.99 -0.58
N ALA A 48 -3.26 18.31 -0.51
CA ALA A 48 -3.03 19.18 -1.67
C ALA A 48 -1.63 18.96 -2.27
N ASP A 49 -0.61 18.73 -1.42
CA ASP A 49 0.77 18.45 -1.82
C ASP A 49 1.04 16.95 -2.09
N ASN A 50 -0.01 16.16 -2.39
CA ASN A 50 0.08 14.72 -2.68
C ASN A 50 0.78 13.91 -1.57
N MET A 51 0.54 14.26 -0.32
CA MET A 51 1.16 13.63 0.85
C MET A 51 2.69 13.73 0.84
N VAL A 52 3.24 14.84 0.35
CA VAL A 52 4.67 15.13 0.36
C VAL A 52 4.95 16.35 1.24
N CYS A 53 5.88 16.23 2.17
CA CYS A 53 6.33 17.34 2.99
C CYS A 53 7.19 18.31 2.17
N GLY A 54 7.17 19.59 2.50
CA GLY A 54 8.06 20.58 1.90
C GLY A 54 9.58 20.30 2.07
N CYS A 55 9.96 19.35 2.93
CA CYS A 55 11.34 18.85 3.02
C CYS A 55 11.64 17.68 2.06
N GLY A 56 10.67 17.25 1.26
CA GLY A 56 10.79 16.13 0.34
C GLY A 56 10.39 14.77 0.94
N TYR A 57 10.01 14.68 2.22
CA TYR A 57 9.55 13.43 2.82
C TYR A 57 8.19 13.01 2.24
N HIS A 58 8.09 11.75 1.78
CA HIS A 58 6.88 11.15 1.22
C HIS A 58 6.13 10.37 2.30
N PHE A 59 5.00 10.90 2.75
CA PHE A 59 4.10 10.18 3.65
C PHE A 59 3.39 9.05 2.91
N ARG A 60 2.91 8.04 3.65
CA ARG A 60 2.06 7.00 3.06
C ARG A 60 0.79 7.59 2.48
N MET A 61 0.37 7.05 1.34
CA MET A 61 -0.81 7.50 0.60
C MET A 61 -1.79 6.34 0.46
N ARG A 62 -3.08 6.61 0.58
CA ARG A 62 -4.12 5.61 0.32
C ARG A 62 -4.18 5.25 -1.16
N ALA A 63 -4.57 4.01 -1.47
CA ALA A 63 -4.65 3.53 -2.85
C ALA A 63 -5.56 4.39 -3.73
N GLY A 64 -6.73 4.79 -3.24
CA GLY A 64 -7.64 5.67 -3.99
C GLY A 64 -7.06 7.06 -4.28
N GLN A 65 -6.24 7.63 -3.37
CA GLN A 65 -5.54 8.89 -3.63
C GLN A 65 -4.46 8.72 -4.70
N ARG A 66 -3.74 7.60 -4.68
CA ARG A 66 -2.73 7.25 -5.69
C ARG A 66 -3.36 7.13 -7.08
N ILE A 67 -4.48 6.43 -7.18
CA ILE A 67 -5.21 6.29 -8.44
C ILE A 67 -5.61 7.66 -8.98
N LYS A 68 -6.18 8.54 -8.13
CA LYS A 68 -6.55 9.90 -8.54
C LYS A 68 -5.36 10.75 -9.03
N LEU A 69 -4.18 10.53 -8.45
CA LEU A 69 -2.96 11.24 -8.85
C LEU A 69 -2.45 10.82 -10.23
N ILE A 70 -2.55 9.52 -10.54
CA ILE A 70 -1.93 8.91 -11.72
C ILE A 70 -2.90 8.81 -12.89
N ALA A 71 -4.14 8.45 -12.64
CA ALA A 71 -5.16 8.26 -13.66
C ALA A 71 -5.51 9.56 -14.41
N ASP A 72 -5.92 9.41 -15.64
CA ASP A 72 -6.65 10.46 -16.33
C ASP A 72 -8.07 10.53 -15.78
N GLU A 73 -8.65 11.70 -15.70
CA GLU A 73 -9.94 11.95 -15.07
C GLU A 73 -11.03 11.03 -15.66
N GLY A 74 -11.78 10.35 -14.78
CA GLY A 74 -12.87 9.46 -15.16
C GLY A 74 -12.45 8.15 -15.86
N SER A 75 -11.14 7.90 -16.04
CA SER A 75 -10.69 6.74 -16.82
C SER A 75 -10.54 5.45 -16.01
N PHE A 76 -10.51 5.51 -14.69
CA PHE A 76 -10.32 4.34 -13.85
C PHE A 76 -11.60 3.51 -13.73
N VAL A 77 -11.47 2.21 -14.02
CA VAL A 77 -12.54 1.22 -13.84
C VAL A 77 -12.02 0.12 -12.92
N GLU A 78 -12.57 0.06 -11.69
CA GLU A 78 -12.18 -0.95 -10.70
C GLU A 78 -12.62 -2.35 -11.11
N MET A 79 -11.73 -3.34 -10.94
CA MET A 79 -11.97 -4.75 -11.21
C MET A 79 -11.81 -5.59 -9.94
N TYR A 80 -12.51 -6.73 -9.88
CA TYR A 80 -12.38 -7.72 -8.80
C TYR A 80 -12.70 -7.18 -7.40
N LYS A 81 -13.62 -6.23 -7.31
CA LYS A 81 -14.05 -5.63 -6.04
C LYS A 81 -14.74 -6.64 -5.11
N ASP A 82 -15.32 -7.66 -5.67
CA ASP A 82 -15.95 -8.79 -4.98
C ASP A 82 -14.95 -9.74 -4.33
N VAL A 83 -13.71 -9.80 -4.83
CA VAL A 83 -12.64 -10.61 -4.23
C VAL A 83 -12.13 -9.93 -2.96
N ARG A 84 -12.36 -10.59 -1.83
CA ARG A 84 -12.04 -10.04 -0.50
C ARG A 84 -11.32 -11.06 0.36
N ALA A 85 -10.54 -10.56 1.32
CA ALA A 85 -9.91 -11.41 2.32
C ALA A 85 -10.93 -12.28 3.07
N ASP A 86 -10.54 -13.48 3.38
CA ASP A 86 -11.28 -14.45 4.15
C ASP A 86 -10.35 -15.09 5.19
N ASN A 87 -10.88 -15.90 6.09
CA ASN A 87 -10.13 -16.63 7.10
C ASN A 87 -10.06 -18.14 6.77
N PRO A 88 -9.26 -18.52 5.74
CA PRO A 88 -9.27 -19.91 5.24
C PRO A 88 -8.70 -20.93 6.22
N LEU A 89 -7.96 -20.49 7.23
CA LEU A 89 -7.34 -21.36 8.23
C LEU A 89 -8.05 -21.31 9.60
N GLY A 90 -9.11 -20.53 9.74
CA GLY A 90 -9.77 -20.33 11.03
C GLY A 90 -8.83 -19.69 12.08
N PHE A 91 -7.95 -18.78 11.66
CA PHE A 91 -6.99 -18.16 12.57
C PHE A 91 -7.73 -17.32 13.63
N PRO A 92 -7.47 -17.52 14.93
CA PRO A 92 -8.20 -16.85 15.99
C PRO A 92 -8.10 -15.33 15.91
N GLY A 93 -9.24 -14.62 15.99
CA GLY A 93 -9.31 -13.14 15.98
C GLY A 93 -9.03 -12.51 14.62
N TYR A 94 -8.91 -13.30 13.55
CA TYR A 94 -8.62 -12.75 12.23
C TYR A 94 -9.85 -12.15 11.56
N ASP A 95 -11.03 -12.77 11.75
CA ASP A 95 -12.29 -12.27 11.21
C ASP A 95 -12.64 -10.89 11.78
N GLU A 96 -12.57 -10.72 13.11
CA GLU A 96 -12.80 -9.46 13.79
C GLU A 96 -11.79 -8.38 13.33
N LYS A 97 -10.53 -8.77 13.13
CA LYS A 97 -9.50 -7.88 12.61
C LYS A 97 -9.78 -7.46 11.17
N LEU A 98 -10.24 -8.36 10.30
CA LEU A 98 -10.63 -8.04 8.93
C LEU A 98 -11.78 -7.06 8.91
N ASP A 99 -12.82 -7.28 9.72
CA ASP A 99 -13.98 -6.40 9.80
C ASP A 99 -13.60 -4.99 10.30
N ALA A 100 -12.78 -4.91 11.32
CA ALA A 100 -12.28 -3.64 11.83
C ALA A 100 -11.46 -2.87 10.77
N VAL A 101 -10.58 -3.56 10.05
CA VAL A 101 -9.75 -2.95 9.00
C VAL A 101 -10.60 -2.53 7.79
N ARG A 102 -11.59 -3.32 7.38
CA ARG A 102 -12.55 -2.96 6.33
C ARG A 102 -13.32 -1.69 6.68
N ALA A 103 -13.83 -1.61 7.92
CA ALA A 103 -14.52 -0.42 8.41
C ALA A 103 -13.64 0.83 8.41
N ALA A 104 -12.38 0.70 8.87
CA ALA A 104 -11.43 1.81 8.96
C ALA A 104 -10.87 2.25 7.59
N SER A 105 -10.64 1.32 6.67
CA SER A 105 -10.03 1.60 5.37
C SER A 105 -11.05 1.88 4.26
N SER A 106 -12.30 1.42 4.42
CA SER A 106 -13.34 1.37 3.38
C SER A 106 -12.90 0.53 2.16
N GLN A 107 -11.98 -0.43 2.38
CA GLN A 107 -11.46 -1.34 1.35
C GLN A 107 -11.87 -2.78 1.64
N THR A 108 -11.98 -3.60 0.60
CA THR A 108 -12.25 -5.04 0.72
C THR A 108 -10.98 -5.86 0.92
N GLU A 109 -9.83 -5.33 0.44
CA GLU A 109 -8.52 -5.95 0.51
C GLU A 109 -7.39 -4.91 0.38
N ALA A 110 -6.15 -5.30 0.68
CA ALA A 110 -4.93 -4.49 0.64
C ALA A 110 -4.49 -4.07 -0.77
N VAL A 111 -5.27 -4.33 -1.80
CA VAL A 111 -4.99 -3.92 -3.18
C VAL A 111 -6.26 -3.55 -3.93
N ILE A 112 -6.19 -2.46 -4.68
CA ILE A 112 -7.18 -2.06 -5.68
C ILE A 112 -6.59 -2.38 -7.05
N CYS A 113 -7.37 -3.05 -7.90
CA CYS A 113 -7.01 -3.42 -9.26
C CYS A 113 -8.02 -2.83 -10.26
N GLY A 114 -7.57 -2.50 -11.46
CA GLY A 114 -8.46 -2.02 -12.49
C GLY A 114 -7.78 -1.69 -13.81
N THR A 115 -8.54 -1.14 -14.74
CA THR A 115 -8.03 -0.52 -15.96
C THR A 115 -8.05 0.99 -15.84
N VAL A 116 -7.16 1.65 -16.56
CA VAL A 116 -6.96 3.09 -16.44
C VAL A 116 -6.37 3.66 -17.75
N ARG A 117 -6.52 4.97 -17.98
CA ARG A 117 -5.65 5.70 -18.89
C ARG A 117 -4.65 6.55 -18.09
N ILE A 118 -3.40 6.52 -18.51
CA ILE A 118 -2.32 7.34 -17.96
C ILE A 118 -1.72 8.15 -19.12
N GLY A 119 -1.98 9.45 -19.15
CA GLY A 119 -1.57 10.31 -20.27
C GLY A 119 -2.08 9.86 -21.64
N GLY A 120 -3.29 9.31 -21.68
CA GLY A 120 -3.95 8.74 -22.86
C GLY A 120 -3.70 7.24 -23.09
N CYS A 121 -2.59 6.67 -22.61
CA CYS A 121 -2.23 5.26 -22.78
C CYS A 121 -3.14 4.36 -21.93
N HIS A 122 -3.77 3.36 -22.53
CA HIS A 122 -4.65 2.42 -21.83
C HIS A 122 -3.84 1.27 -21.24
N CYS A 123 -3.94 1.06 -19.94
CA CYS A 123 -3.20 0.02 -19.24
C CYS A 123 -4.00 -0.56 -18.07
N CYS A 124 -3.52 -1.66 -17.52
CA CYS A 124 -3.96 -2.18 -16.22
C CYS A 124 -3.17 -1.52 -15.10
N ILE A 125 -3.81 -1.34 -13.95
CA ILE A 125 -3.17 -0.77 -12.75
C ILE A 125 -3.53 -1.60 -11.52
N PHE A 126 -2.56 -1.78 -10.62
CA PHE A 126 -2.84 -2.16 -9.26
C PHE A 126 -2.15 -1.22 -8.27
N VAL A 127 -2.81 -0.94 -7.17
CA VAL A 127 -2.28 -0.09 -6.11
C VAL A 127 -2.53 -0.76 -4.77
N MET A 128 -1.46 -1.12 -4.08
CA MET A 128 -1.53 -1.67 -2.73
C MET A 128 -1.77 -0.56 -1.71
N ASP A 129 -2.41 -0.89 -0.59
CA ASP A 129 -2.77 0.05 0.46
C ASP A 129 -2.21 -0.38 1.83
N ALA A 130 -1.30 0.44 2.39
CA ALA A 130 -0.70 0.18 3.69
C ALA A 130 -1.70 0.29 4.85
N TYR A 131 -2.82 0.99 4.65
CA TYR A 131 -3.87 1.14 5.67
C TYR A 131 -4.76 -0.10 5.80
N PHE A 132 -4.65 -1.06 4.87
CA PHE A 132 -5.23 -2.38 5.02
C PHE A 132 -4.14 -3.38 5.43
N MET A 133 -4.03 -3.71 6.72
CA MET A 133 -3.08 -4.68 7.28
C MET A 133 -1.63 -4.50 6.78
N MET A 134 -1.16 -3.25 6.71
CA MET A 134 0.17 -2.89 6.20
C MET A 134 0.46 -3.38 4.76
N GLY A 135 -0.57 -3.47 3.92
CA GLY A 135 -0.39 -3.95 2.55
C GLY A 135 0.01 -5.43 2.47
N SER A 136 -0.22 -6.22 3.53
CA SER A 136 0.24 -7.61 3.56
C SER A 136 -0.44 -8.45 2.49
N MET A 137 0.36 -9.28 1.81
CA MET A 137 -0.10 -10.17 0.75
C MET A 137 -0.79 -11.39 1.35
N GLY A 138 -2.11 -11.50 1.16
CA GLY A 138 -2.92 -12.68 1.44
C GLY A 138 -3.45 -13.34 0.18
N SER A 139 -4.25 -14.37 0.33
CA SER A 139 -4.85 -15.15 -0.77
C SER A 139 -5.65 -14.27 -1.73
N ALA A 140 -6.44 -13.34 -1.21
CA ALA A 140 -7.25 -12.45 -2.03
C ALA A 140 -6.40 -11.40 -2.78
N VAL A 141 -5.30 -10.90 -2.18
CA VAL A 141 -4.33 -10.05 -2.90
C VAL A 141 -3.75 -10.81 -4.08
N GLY A 142 -3.25 -12.04 -3.83
CA GLY A 142 -2.70 -12.88 -4.88
C GLY A 142 -3.70 -13.19 -5.99
N GLU A 143 -4.96 -13.47 -5.63
CA GLU A 143 -6.04 -13.70 -6.58
C GLU A 143 -6.30 -12.48 -7.47
N LYS A 144 -6.46 -11.29 -6.87
CA LYS A 144 -6.68 -10.04 -7.62
C LYS A 144 -5.54 -9.75 -8.59
N LEU A 145 -4.29 -9.86 -8.12
CA LEU A 145 -3.11 -9.60 -8.95
C LEU A 145 -2.98 -10.62 -10.09
N THR A 146 -3.14 -11.91 -9.79
CA THR A 146 -3.09 -12.97 -10.81
C THR A 146 -4.11 -12.72 -11.91
N ARG A 147 -5.37 -12.47 -11.54
CA ARG A 147 -6.44 -12.15 -12.52
C ARG A 147 -6.16 -10.89 -13.31
N LEU A 148 -5.55 -9.87 -12.69
CA LEU A 148 -5.20 -8.63 -13.39
C LEU A 148 -4.15 -8.88 -14.47
N PHE A 149 -3.06 -9.61 -14.17
CA PHE A 149 -2.04 -9.95 -15.14
C PHE A 149 -2.57 -10.87 -16.26
N GLU A 150 -3.42 -11.84 -15.94
CA GLU A 150 -4.08 -12.69 -16.93
C GLU A 150 -5.01 -11.89 -17.84
N TYR A 151 -5.77 -10.94 -17.28
CA TYR A 151 -6.60 -10.02 -18.06
C TYR A 151 -5.74 -9.11 -18.94
N ALA A 152 -4.65 -8.55 -18.40
CA ALA A 152 -3.73 -7.69 -19.13
C ALA A 152 -3.09 -8.44 -20.31
N ALA A 153 -2.64 -9.68 -20.10
CA ALA A 153 -2.10 -10.54 -21.15
C ALA A 153 -3.16 -10.83 -22.25
N TRP A 154 -4.40 -11.14 -21.86
CA TRP A 154 -5.49 -11.37 -22.81
C TRP A 154 -5.86 -10.13 -23.63
N LYS A 155 -5.80 -8.93 -23.02
CA LYS A 155 -6.13 -7.66 -23.67
C LYS A 155 -4.92 -6.98 -24.33
N HIS A 156 -3.73 -7.58 -24.25
CA HIS A 156 -2.47 -6.98 -24.71
C HIS A 156 -2.22 -5.59 -24.11
N LEU A 157 -2.36 -5.47 -22.78
CA LEU A 157 -2.18 -4.21 -22.06
C LEU A 157 -0.94 -4.26 -21.19
N ALA A 158 -0.24 -3.14 -21.08
CA ALA A 158 0.79 -2.94 -20.06
C ALA A 158 0.17 -2.97 -18.66
N VAL A 159 0.99 -3.31 -17.64
CA VAL A 159 0.61 -3.23 -16.22
C VAL A 159 1.47 -2.20 -15.52
N VAL A 160 0.84 -1.33 -14.72
CA VAL A 160 1.52 -0.41 -13.80
C VAL A 160 1.14 -0.78 -12.38
N GLY A 161 2.13 -1.12 -11.55
CA GLY A 161 1.94 -1.54 -10.18
C GLY A 161 2.53 -0.59 -9.16
N PHE A 162 1.76 -0.22 -8.13
CA PHE A 162 2.28 0.50 -6.96
C PHE A 162 2.27 -0.45 -5.77
N THR A 163 3.46 -0.75 -5.24
CA THR A 163 3.62 -1.70 -4.15
C THR A 163 3.84 -0.97 -2.82
N VAL A 164 3.19 -1.47 -1.79
CA VAL A 164 3.46 -1.15 -0.38
C VAL A 164 3.11 -2.38 0.44
N SER A 165 4.05 -2.91 1.21
CA SER A 165 3.79 -4.12 1.99
C SER A 165 4.76 -4.33 3.13
N GLY A 166 4.24 -4.84 4.25
CA GLY A 166 5.04 -5.45 5.32
C GLY A 166 5.42 -6.92 5.06
N GLY A 167 4.98 -7.51 3.94
CA GLY A 167 5.26 -8.89 3.57
C GLY A 167 4.03 -9.79 3.49
N ALA A 168 4.21 -11.11 3.69
CA ALA A 168 3.14 -12.10 3.65
C ALA A 168 2.19 -11.98 4.86
N ARG A 169 0.91 -12.24 4.65
CA ARG A 169 -0.13 -12.18 5.70
C ARG A 169 -0.03 -13.40 6.61
N MET A 170 0.47 -13.19 7.82
CA MET A 170 0.78 -14.26 8.77
C MET A 170 -0.44 -15.12 9.15
N GLN A 171 -1.64 -14.52 9.21
CA GLN A 171 -2.89 -15.21 9.55
C GLN A 171 -3.32 -16.24 8.50
N GLU A 172 -2.84 -16.11 7.29
CA GLU A 172 -3.11 -17.05 6.19
C GLU A 172 -1.97 -18.06 5.97
N GLY A 173 -0.94 -18.03 6.82
CA GLY A 173 0.13 -19.03 6.86
C GLY A 173 0.76 -19.30 5.49
N LEU A 174 0.88 -20.60 5.14
CA LEU A 174 1.48 -21.03 3.87
C LEU A 174 0.70 -20.55 2.65
N LEU A 175 -0.62 -20.35 2.75
CA LEU A 175 -1.42 -19.86 1.63
C LEU A 175 -0.96 -18.47 1.17
N SER A 176 -0.57 -17.60 2.09
CA SER A 176 -0.02 -16.29 1.75
C SER A 176 1.35 -16.38 1.05
N LEU A 177 2.20 -17.32 1.46
CA LEU A 177 3.51 -17.54 0.82
C LEU A 177 3.36 -18.09 -0.61
N MET A 178 2.38 -18.97 -0.84
CA MET A 178 2.11 -19.50 -2.18
C MET A 178 1.65 -18.43 -3.18
N GLN A 179 1.11 -17.30 -2.70
CA GLN A 179 0.73 -16.20 -3.59
C GLN A 179 1.93 -15.55 -4.29
N MET A 180 3.12 -15.58 -3.67
CA MET A 180 4.35 -15.09 -4.31
C MET A 180 4.59 -15.82 -5.65
N ALA A 181 4.66 -17.15 -5.59
CA ALA A 181 4.88 -17.96 -6.79
C ALA A 181 3.73 -17.83 -7.80
N ARG A 182 2.48 -17.74 -7.30
CA ARG A 182 1.29 -17.61 -8.16
C ARG A 182 1.30 -16.32 -8.95
N VAL A 183 1.57 -15.18 -8.28
CA VAL A 183 1.60 -13.87 -8.93
C VAL A 183 2.80 -13.77 -9.87
N SER A 184 4.02 -14.17 -9.45
CA SER A 184 5.19 -14.18 -10.32
C SER A 184 5.00 -15.05 -11.56
N ALA A 185 4.30 -16.19 -11.45
CA ALA A 185 3.93 -17.00 -12.62
C ALA A 185 2.98 -16.27 -13.59
N ALA A 186 2.06 -15.43 -13.07
CA ALA A 186 1.20 -14.60 -13.92
C ALA A 186 1.98 -13.46 -14.57
N VAL A 187 2.89 -12.80 -13.83
CA VAL A 187 3.83 -11.82 -14.38
C VAL A 187 4.66 -12.45 -15.51
N LYS A 188 5.21 -13.64 -15.29
CA LYS A 188 6.00 -14.35 -16.32
C LYS A 188 5.18 -14.58 -17.59
N ARG A 189 3.93 -15.03 -17.49
CA ARG A 189 3.07 -15.22 -18.67
C ARG A 189 2.78 -13.91 -19.40
N HIS A 190 2.61 -12.81 -18.67
CA HIS A 190 2.43 -11.46 -19.23
C HIS A 190 3.71 -11.01 -19.96
N SER A 191 4.88 -11.20 -19.38
CA SER A 191 6.17 -10.91 -19.97
C SER A 191 6.44 -11.79 -21.21
N ASP A 192 6.08 -13.08 -21.18
CA ASP A 192 6.20 -13.99 -22.36
C ASP A 192 5.34 -13.56 -23.54
N ALA A 193 4.25 -12.81 -23.27
CA ALA A 193 3.44 -12.17 -24.31
C ALA A 193 4.07 -10.87 -24.85
N GLY A 194 5.27 -10.48 -24.40
CA GLY A 194 5.98 -9.27 -24.83
C GLY A 194 5.39 -7.98 -24.26
N LEU A 195 4.70 -8.03 -23.13
CA LEU A 195 3.97 -6.90 -22.58
C LEU A 195 4.71 -6.26 -21.39
N LEU A 196 4.67 -4.94 -21.33
CA LEU A 196 5.39 -4.13 -20.35
C LEU A 196 4.77 -4.21 -18.95
N TYR A 197 5.61 -4.45 -17.93
CA TYR A 197 5.25 -4.31 -16.53
C TYR A 197 6.15 -3.29 -15.84
N ILE A 198 5.57 -2.20 -15.35
CA ILE A 198 6.27 -1.16 -14.57
C ILE A 198 5.86 -1.27 -13.12
N THR A 199 6.82 -1.38 -12.20
CA THR A 199 6.56 -1.27 -10.76
C THR A 199 7.03 0.06 -10.21
N VAL A 200 6.31 0.59 -9.22
CA VAL A 200 6.69 1.74 -8.41
C VAL A 200 6.69 1.29 -6.95
N LEU A 201 7.88 1.16 -6.38
CA LEU A 201 8.07 0.74 -4.99
C LEU A 201 7.82 1.93 -4.06
N THR A 202 6.91 1.78 -3.11
CA THR A 202 6.59 2.82 -2.12
C THR A 202 6.88 2.36 -0.70
N ASP A 203 6.84 3.27 0.28
CA ASP A 203 7.27 3.02 1.65
C ASP A 203 6.21 2.32 2.52
N PRO A 204 6.54 1.15 3.12
CA PRO A 204 7.64 0.23 2.79
C PRO A 204 7.21 -0.81 1.74
N THR A 205 8.15 -1.31 0.94
CA THR A 205 7.96 -2.53 0.14
C THR A 205 8.94 -3.58 0.63
N THR A 206 8.44 -4.57 1.41
CA THR A 206 9.29 -5.53 2.12
C THR A 206 8.76 -6.97 2.06
N GLY A 207 9.59 -7.90 2.51
CA GLY A 207 9.24 -9.31 2.67
C GLY A 207 8.95 -10.03 1.36
N GLY A 208 7.92 -10.87 1.39
CA GLY A 208 7.53 -11.69 0.24
C GLY A 208 7.10 -10.90 -0.98
N VAL A 209 6.58 -9.68 -0.81
CA VAL A 209 6.20 -8.82 -1.93
C VAL A 209 7.44 -8.35 -2.69
N THR A 210 8.49 -7.89 -1.99
CA THR A 210 9.77 -7.55 -2.63
C THR A 210 10.41 -8.78 -3.28
N ALA A 211 10.39 -9.95 -2.61
CA ALA A 211 10.98 -11.18 -3.13
C ALA A 211 10.15 -11.85 -4.25
N SER A 212 9.17 -11.15 -4.82
CA SER A 212 8.32 -11.64 -5.91
C SER A 212 7.92 -10.48 -6.83
N PHE A 213 6.66 -10.35 -7.14
CA PHE A 213 6.13 -9.47 -8.16
C PHE A 213 6.52 -7.99 -8.06
N ALA A 214 6.96 -7.48 -6.90
CA ALA A 214 7.43 -6.09 -6.81
C ALA A 214 8.75 -5.88 -7.55
N MET A 215 9.61 -6.91 -7.60
CA MET A 215 10.91 -6.88 -8.29
C MET A 215 10.91 -7.62 -9.63
N ASP A 216 9.74 -8.10 -10.08
CA ASP A 216 9.59 -8.79 -11.38
C ASP A 216 9.23 -7.80 -12.53
N GLY A 217 9.22 -6.48 -12.27
CA GLY A 217 8.94 -5.47 -13.29
C GLY A 217 10.04 -5.36 -14.33
N ASP A 218 9.68 -5.08 -15.58
CA ASP A 218 10.64 -4.75 -16.65
C ASP A 218 11.29 -3.40 -16.38
N ILE A 219 10.56 -2.48 -15.74
CA ILE A 219 11.05 -1.20 -15.25
C ILE A 219 10.62 -1.05 -13.77
N ILE A 220 11.60 -0.84 -12.91
CA ILE A 220 11.39 -0.75 -11.48
C ILE A 220 11.74 0.65 -10.98
N LEU A 221 10.72 1.40 -10.59
CA LEU A 221 10.86 2.74 -10.02
C LEU A 221 10.70 2.68 -8.49
N ALA A 222 11.29 3.63 -7.78
CA ALA A 222 11.06 3.77 -6.33
C ALA A 222 10.70 5.21 -5.96
N GLU A 223 9.89 5.40 -4.93
CA GLU A 223 9.69 6.73 -4.33
C GLU A 223 10.92 7.14 -3.51
N PRO A 224 11.27 8.45 -3.45
CA PRO A 224 12.35 8.93 -2.61
C PRO A 224 12.24 8.45 -1.16
N GLY A 225 13.31 7.90 -0.63
CA GLY A 225 13.40 7.45 0.76
C GLY A 225 12.57 6.21 1.10
N ALA A 226 11.89 5.59 0.15
CA ALA A 226 11.11 4.36 0.38
C ALA A 226 12.02 3.24 0.88
N ILE A 227 11.55 2.49 1.88
CA ILE A 227 12.25 1.30 2.37
C ILE A 227 11.90 0.12 1.46
N VAL A 228 12.93 -0.46 0.85
CA VAL A 228 12.82 -1.61 -0.04
C VAL A 228 13.79 -2.70 0.44
N GLY A 229 13.26 -3.87 0.81
CA GLY A 229 14.10 -4.96 1.28
C GLY A 229 13.33 -6.23 1.59
N PHE A 230 14.03 -7.35 1.77
CA PHE A 230 13.39 -8.61 2.14
C PHE A 230 13.13 -8.66 3.64
N ALA A 231 14.18 -8.71 4.46
CA ALA A 231 14.06 -8.68 5.91
C ALA A 231 14.18 -7.24 6.42
N GLY A 232 13.42 -6.88 7.46
CA GLY A 232 13.55 -5.58 8.09
C GLY A 232 14.94 -5.38 8.71
N ALA A 233 15.46 -4.14 8.69
CA ALA A 233 16.79 -3.79 9.19
C ALA A 233 17.06 -4.33 10.61
N ARG A 234 16.10 -4.16 11.53
CA ARG A 234 16.19 -4.69 12.91
C ARG A 234 16.44 -6.21 12.95
N VAL A 235 15.77 -6.99 12.08
CA VAL A 235 15.95 -8.46 12.05
C VAL A 235 17.34 -8.81 11.56
N ILE A 236 17.83 -8.10 10.54
CA ILE A 236 19.19 -8.29 10.01
C ILE A 236 20.24 -7.99 11.08
N GLU A 237 20.15 -6.85 11.76
CA GLU A 237 21.08 -6.47 12.85
C GLU A 237 21.07 -7.47 13.99
N GLN A 238 19.88 -7.92 14.41
CA GLN A 238 19.76 -8.91 15.48
C GLN A 238 20.36 -10.27 15.10
N THR A 239 20.24 -10.65 13.83
CA THR A 239 20.74 -11.94 13.33
C THR A 239 22.25 -11.90 13.07
N THR A 240 22.73 -10.84 12.41
CA THR A 240 24.12 -10.72 12.00
C THR A 240 25.04 -10.14 13.09
N LYS A 241 24.43 -9.49 14.11
CA LYS A 241 25.14 -8.75 15.16
C LYS A 241 26.03 -7.63 14.61
N LYS A 242 25.74 -7.11 13.43
CA LYS A 242 26.47 -6.02 12.79
C LYS A 242 25.56 -4.80 12.63
N ALA A 243 26.11 -3.60 12.81
CA ALA A 243 25.43 -2.37 12.46
C ALA A 243 25.28 -2.29 10.92
N LEU A 244 24.14 -1.79 10.46
CA LEU A 244 23.87 -1.61 9.06
C LEU A 244 24.42 -0.26 8.57
N PRO A 245 24.80 -0.13 7.30
CA PRO A 245 25.20 1.14 6.72
C PRO A 245 24.10 2.19 6.82
N ASP A 246 24.48 3.46 6.85
CA ASP A 246 23.53 4.57 6.79
C ASP A 246 22.72 4.50 5.51
N GLY A 247 21.40 4.70 5.63
CA GLY A 247 20.50 4.63 4.49
C GLY A 247 20.22 3.22 3.94
N PHE A 248 20.69 2.16 4.63
CA PHE A 248 20.44 0.78 4.23
C PHE A 248 18.96 0.53 3.92
N GLN A 249 18.70 -0.16 2.80
CA GLN A 249 17.37 -0.43 2.25
C GLN A 249 16.54 0.80 1.82
N LYS A 250 17.05 2.02 1.89
CA LYS A 250 16.37 3.16 1.26
C LYS A 250 16.46 3.09 -0.26
N ALA A 251 15.51 3.71 -0.93
CA ALA A 251 15.44 3.74 -2.39
C ALA A 251 16.76 4.18 -3.05
N GLU A 252 17.42 5.18 -2.46
CA GLU A 252 18.70 5.71 -2.91
C GLU A 252 19.80 4.64 -2.83
N PHE A 253 19.88 3.91 -1.72
CA PHE A 253 20.80 2.79 -1.53
C PHE A 253 20.53 1.66 -2.53
N VAL A 254 19.26 1.34 -2.73
CA VAL A 254 18.83 0.26 -3.64
C VAL A 254 19.11 0.63 -5.09
N LEU A 255 18.99 1.91 -5.47
CA LEU A 255 19.38 2.45 -6.79
C LEU A 255 20.89 2.32 -7.03
N GLU A 256 21.73 2.73 -6.06
CA GLU A 256 23.19 2.62 -6.17
C GLU A 256 23.66 1.18 -6.36
N HIS A 257 22.89 0.21 -5.84
CA HIS A 257 23.19 -1.21 -5.97
C HIS A 257 22.52 -1.89 -7.19
N GLY A 258 21.85 -1.11 -8.05
CA GLY A 258 21.29 -1.59 -9.31
C GLY A 258 20.02 -2.44 -9.18
N PHE A 259 19.28 -2.33 -8.05
CA PHE A 259 18.03 -3.06 -7.85
C PHE A 259 16.80 -2.29 -8.33
N VAL A 260 16.91 -0.99 -8.58
CA VAL A 260 15.86 -0.18 -9.19
C VAL A 260 16.47 0.68 -10.29
N ASP A 261 15.67 1.04 -11.30
CA ASP A 261 16.12 1.79 -12.48
C ASP A 261 16.16 3.28 -12.23
N ALA A 262 15.20 3.80 -11.44
CA ALA A 262 15.15 5.23 -11.13
C ALA A 262 14.34 5.54 -9.87
N ILE A 263 14.63 6.71 -9.27
CA ILE A 263 13.82 7.29 -8.21
C ILE A 263 12.86 8.33 -8.80
N ALA A 264 11.56 8.14 -8.58
CA ALA A 264 10.50 8.97 -9.12
C ALA A 264 9.70 9.67 -8.01
N ALA A 265 9.91 10.97 -7.81
CA ALA A 265 9.08 11.77 -6.92
C ALA A 265 7.62 11.83 -7.41
N ARG A 266 6.64 11.83 -6.49
CA ARG A 266 5.20 11.73 -6.79
C ARG A 266 4.71 12.70 -7.85
N ASN A 267 5.15 13.94 -7.79
CA ASN A 267 4.76 14.97 -8.76
C ASN A 267 5.29 14.73 -10.18
N LYS A 268 6.25 13.83 -10.34
CA LYS A 268 6.84 13.47 -11.65
C LYS A 268 6.35 12.12 -12.17
N GLN A 269 5.73 11.30 -11.32
CA GLN A 269 5.36 9.91 -11.65
C GLN A 269 4.42 9.83 -12.85
N LYS A 270 3.33 10.61 -12.88
CA LYS A 270 2.38 10.56 -14.00
C LYS A 270 3.04 10.86 -15.34
N LYS A 271 3.90 11.89 -15.39
CA LYS A 271 4.63 12.24 -16.60
C LYS A 271 5.57 11.14 -17.04
N LEU A 272 6.40 10.62 -16.10
CA LEU A 272 7.35 9.54 -16.37
C LEU A 272 6.64 8.26 -16.86
N LEU A 273 5.58 7.84 -16.17
CA LEU A 273 4.80 6.67 -16.56
C LEU A 273 4.18 6.84 -17.95
N THR A 274 3.69 8.06 -18.27
CA THR A 274 3.16 8.36 -19.61
C THR A 274 4.24 8.20 -20.69
N GLU A 275 5.43 8.71 -20.44
CA GLU A 275 6.55 8.60 -21.39
C GLU A 275 6.98 7.15 -21.59
N LEU A 276 7.11 6.38 -20.51
CA LEU A 276 7.46 4.96 -20.55
C LEU A 276 6.40 4.13 -21.29
N LEU A 277 5.12 4.35 -21.01
CA LEU A 277 4.03 3.62 -21.67
C LEU A 277 4.02 3.92 -23.17
N LYS A 278 4.18 5.17 -23.59
CA LYS A 278 4.23 5.56 -25.03
C LYS A 278 5.39 4.99 -25.80
N MET A 279 6.52 4.70 -25.12
CA MET A 279 7.68 4.07 -25.77
C MET A 279 7.47 2.59 -26.07
N HIS A 280 6.43 1.99 -25.47
CA HIS A 280 6.16 0.55 -25.53
C HIS A 280 4.76 0.24 -26.11
N GLU A 281 4.06 1.24 -26.69
CA GLU A 281 2.82 1.05 -27.45
C GLU A 281 3.04 0.41 -28.82
#